data_e07f3016ed2317601c25db60a12fed41
#
_entry.id   e07f3016ed2317601c25db60a12fed41
#
_cell.length_a   1.000
_cell.length_b   1.000
_cell.length_c   1.000
_cell.angle_alpha   90.00
_cell.angle_beta   90.00
_cell.angle_gamma   90.00
#
_symmetry.space_group_name_H-M   'P 1'
#
loop_
_entity.id
_entity.type
_entity.pdbx_description
1 polymer ?
#
loop_
_entity_poly.entity_id
_entity_poly.type
_entity_poly.pdbx_seq_one_letter_code
_entity_poly.pdbx_strand_id
1 'polypeptide(L)'
;MTVYYYQNGFLHTDGTPPEGAVALTAAEHEALVVGQCTGQIVMPGKDGRPVLADPAPCPSSTWDGEQWHIDPECAARLKAEQQDEMWERIKAKRYDNLRHGVYIKSVGKWFQTDDATRLQYLTLRTLPDKSFPLKEPWRTMDNTDLPPEKCTKALFEEIVMQMVADEMADFHNAKRHRAAMLQAEHPLEYDYSDGWTANFDEQPAAELEEVSQ
;
A
#
# COMPACT_ATOMS: atom_id res chain seq x y z
N MET A 1 -5.67 -1.42 -51.19
CA MET A 1 -6.45 -1.43 -49.92
C MET A 1 -5.76 -2.46 -49.04
N THR A 2 -5.20 -2.07 -47.90
CA THR A 2 -4.52 -2.98 -46.99
C THR A 2 -5.54 -3.92 -46.37
N VAL A 3 -5.31 -5.22 -46.41
CA VAL A 3 -6.19 -6.23 -45.83
C VAL A 3 -5.46 -6.84 -44.64
N TYR A 4 -6.17 -6.98 -43.55
CA TYR A 4 -5.62 -7.50 -42.28
C TYR A 4 -6.20 -8.88 -42.02
N TYR A 5 -5.37 -9.77 -41.50
CA TYR A 5 -5.75 -11.15 -41.19
C TYR A 5 -5.24 -11.55 -39.79
N TYR A 6 -5.97 -12.42 -39.13
CA TYR A 6 -5.62 -13.03 -37.90
C TYR A 6 -5.50 -14.56 -38.01
N GLN A 7 -4.44 -15.13 -37.46
CA GLN A 7 -4.28 -16.57 -37.37
C GLN A 7 -3.45 -16.93 -36.12
N ASN A 8 -4.02 -17.74 -35.24
CA ASN A 8 -3.35 -18.34 -34.08
C ASN A 8 -2.51 -17.34 -33.24
N GLY A 9 -3.08 -16.16 -32.92
CA GLY A 9 -2.39 -15.13 -32.14
C GLY A 9 -1.54 -14.16 -32.94
N PHE A 10 -1.39 -14.34 -34.26
CA PHE A 10 -0.61 -13.45 -35.13
C PHE A 10 -1.50 -12.60 -36.03
N LEU A 11 -1.11 -11.34 -36.17
CA LEU A 11 -1.71 -10.43 -37.13
C LEU A 11 -0.83 -10.37 -38.39
N HIS A 12 -1.46 -10.48 -39.55
CA HIS A 12 -0.80 -10.40 -40.85
C HIS A 12 -1.33 -9.20 -41.62
N THR A 13 -0.46 -8.54 -42.38
CA THR A 13 -0.82 -7.42 -43.24
C THR A 13 -0.34 -7.72 -44.67
N ASP A 14 -1.21 -7.49 -45.63
CA ASP A 14 -0.93 -7.66 -47.08
C ASP A 14 -0.57 -9.09 -47.54
N GLY A 15 -0.68 -9.33 -48.84
CA GLY A 15 -0.34 -10.58 -49.46
C GLY A 15 -1.43 -11.65 -49.48
N THR A 16 -1.03 -12.91 -49.72
CA THR A 16 -1.93 -14.06 -49.70
C THR A 16 -2.22 -14.46 -48.27
N PRO A 17 -3.51 -14.52 -47.83
CA PRO A 17 -3.81 -14.91 -46.47
C PRO A 17 -3.36 -16.35 -46.20
N PRO A 18 -2.82 -16.63 -44.99
CA PRO A 18 -2.57 -17.99 -44.56
C PRO A 18 -3.85 -18.82 -44.55
N GLU A 19 -3.72 -20.13 -44.76
CA GLU A 19 -4.89 -21.02 -44.72
C GLU A 19 -5.57 -20.95 -43.31
N GLY A 20 -6.89 -20.73 -43.28
CA GLY A 20 -7.64 -20.58 -42.04
C GLY A 20 -7.56 -19.20 -41.39
N ALA A 21 -6.95 -18.23 -42.03
CA ALA A 21 -6.88 -16.87 -41.49
C ALA A 21 -8.23 -16.15 -41.53
N VAL A 22 -8.53 -15.42 -40.49
CA VAL A 22 -9.77 -14.61 -40.38
C VAL A 22 -9.49 -13.19 -40.89
N ALA A 23 -10.26 -12.70 -41.84
CA ALA A 23 -10.14 -11.34 -42.31
C ALA A 23 -10.66 -10.33 -41.28
N LEU A 24 -9.94 -9.23 -41.11
CA LEU A 24 -10.25 -8.15 -40.18
C LEU A 24 -10.51 -6.85 -40.94
N THR A 25 -11.39 -6.04 -40.43
CA THR A 25 -11.52 -4.63 -40.83
C THR A 25 -10.31 -3.83 -40.28
N ALA A 26 -10.06 -2.66 -40.88
CA ALA A 26 -9.02 -1.76 -40.41
C ALA A 26 -9.24 -1.33 -38.92
N ALA A 27 -10.49 -1.10 -38.54
CA ALA A 27 -10.82 -0.72 -37.17
C ALA A 27 -10.61 -1.86 -36.17
N GLU A 28 -10.95 -3.11 -36.52
CA GLU A 28 -10.66 -4.28 -35.69
C GLU A 28 -9.16 -4.48 -35.49
N HIS A 29 -8.40 -4.38 -36.57
CA HIS A 29 -6.94 -4.49 -36.53
C HIS A 29 -6.32 -3.41 -35.62
N GLU A 30 -6.73 -2.13 -35.80
CA GLU A 30 -6.25 -1.02 -34.98
C GLU A 30 -6.56 -1.23 -33.50
N ALA A 31 -7.78 -1.67 -33.16
CA ALA A 31 -8.16 -1.96 -31.77
C ALA A 31 -7.27 -3.04 -31.15
N LEU A 32 -6.97 -4.11 -31.89
CA LEU A 32 -6.10 -5.18 -31.43
C LEU A 32 -4.65 -4.70 -31.22
N VAL A 33 -4.13 -3.90 -32.13
CA VAL A 33 -2.77 -3.32 -32.01
C VAL A 33 -2.68 -2.37 -30.81
N VAL A 34 -3.69 -1.51 -30.62
CA VAL A 34 -3.74 -0.61 -29.45
C VAL A 34 -3.78 -1.42 -28.16
N GLY A 35 -4.58 -2.47 -28.08
CA GLY A 35 -4.63 -3.35 -26.91
C GLY A 35 -3.27 -4.01 -26.62
N GLN A 36 -2.56 -4.47 -27.65
CA GLN A 36 -1.20 -5.01 -27.49
C GLN A 36 -0.20 -3.95 -26.96
N CYS A 37 -0.34 -2.70 -27.40
CA CYS A 37 0.50 -1.60 -26.88
C CYS A 37 0.22 -1.27 -25.40
N THR A 38 -0.95 -1.66 -24.89
CA THR A 38 -1.32 -1.49 -23.47
C THR A 38 -1.03 -2.73 -22.62
N GLY A 39 -0.35 -3.75 -23.18
CA GLY A 39 0.09 -4.95 -22.46
C GLY A 39 -0.84 -6.15 -22.59
N GLN A 40 -1.95 -6.05 -23.35
CA GLN A 40 -2.80 -7.18 -23.67
C GLN A 40 -2.18 -8.05 -24.76
N ILE A 41 -2.68 -9.29 -24.90
CA ILE A 41 -2.30 -10.22 -25.97
C ILE A 41 -3.51 -10.55 -26.82
N VAL A 42 -3.25 -10.88 -28.11
CA VAL A 42 -4.31 -11.29 -29.03
C VAL A 42 -4.44 -12.81 -28.97
N MET A 43 -5.62 -13.28 -28.62
CA MET A 43 -5.95 -14.70 -28.46
C MET A 43 -7.12 -15.09 -29.37
N PRO A 44 -7.26 -16.38 -29.76
CA PRO A 44 -8.42 -16.84 -30.49
C PRO A 44 -9.65 -16.87 -29.57
N GLY A 45 -10.74 -16.22 -30.00
CA GLY A 45 -12.05 -16.36 -29.38
C GLY A 45 -12.71 -17.71 -29.72
N LYS A 46 -13.82 -18.04 -29.08
CA LYS A 46 -14.59 -19.27 -29.32
C LYS A 46 -15.04 -19.46 -30.76
N ASP A 47 -15.24 -18.37 -31.48
CA ASP A 47 -15.63 -18.34 -32.91
C ASP A 47 -14.42 -18.26 -33.86
N GLY A 48 -13.19 -18.33 -33.32
CA GLY A 48 -11.94 -18.21 -34.03
C GLY A 48 -11.54 -16.77 -34.38
N ARG A 49 -12.38 -15.76 -34.06
CA ARG A 49 -12.03 -14.33 -34.22
C ARG A 49 -11.04 -13.89 -33.11
N PRO A 50 -10.15 -12.93 -33.40
CA PRO A 50 -9.23 -12.44 -32.39
C PRO A 50 -9.97 -11.67 -31.31
N VAL A 51 -9.57 -11.89 -30.06
CA VAL A 51 -9.97 -11.13 -28.87
C VAL A 51 -8.73 -10.66 -28.11
N LEU A 52 -8.85 -9.54 -27.41
CA LEU A 52 -7.84 -9.07 -26.50
C LEU A 52 -8.02 -9.80 -25.15
N ALA A 53 -6.92 -10.29 -24.61
CA ALA A 53 -6.87 -10.93 -23.29
C ALA A 53 -5.66 -10.41 -22.53
N ASP A 54 -5.74 -10.41 -21.21
CA ASP A 54 -4.55 -10.20 -20.41
C ASP A 54 -3.58 -11.39 -20.59
N PRO A 55 -2.27 -11.19 -20.37
CA PRO A 55 -1.29 -12.29 -20.42
C PRO A 55 -1.68 -13.45 -19.50
N ALA A 56 -1.29 -14.66 -19.90
CA ALA A 56 -1.52 -15.85 -19.09
C ALA A 56 -1.01 -15.65 -17.66
N PRO A 57 -1.85 -15.83 -16.64
CA PRO A 57 -1.44 -15.64 -15.23
C PRO A 57 -0.36 -16.64 -14.80
N CYS A 58 -0.28 -17.79 -15.46
CA CYS A 58 0.76 -18.79 -15.22
C CYS A 58 1.12 -19.51 -16.52
N PRO A 59 2.33 -20.11 -16.60
CA PRO A 59 2.74 -20.92 -17.76
C PRO A 59 1.84 -22.14 -18.02
N SER A 60 1.17 -22.66 -16.97
CA SER A 60 0.23 -23.79 -17.04
C SER A 60 -1.21 -23.38 -17.37
N SER A 61 -1.50 -22.07 -17.49
CA SER A 61 -2.84 -21.60 -17.83
C SER A 61 -3.26 -22.01 -19.23
N THR A 62 -4.51 -22.39 -19.39
CA THR A 62 -5.09 -22.76 -20.69
C THR A 62 -6.20 -21.76 -21.07
N TRP A 63 -6.24 -21.35 -22.31
CA TRP A 63 -7.23 -20.42 -22.85
C TRP A 63 -8.41 -21.19 -23.47
N ASP A 64 -9.64 -20.87 -23.11
CA ASP A 64 -10.84 -21.55 -23.64
C ASP A 64 -11.57 -20.74 -24.73
N GLY A 65 -11.01 -19.62 -25.13
CA GLY A 65 -11.61 -18.68 -26.09
C GLY A 65 -12.32 -17.49 -25.45
N GLU A 66 -12.38 -17.43 -24.12
CA GLU A 66 -13.04 -16.33 -23.37
C GLU A 66 -12.24 -15.96 -22.11
N GLN A 67 -11.70 -16.95 -21.43
CA GLN A 67 -10.98 -16.75 -20.16
C GLN A 67 -9.83 -17.73 -19.99
N TRP A 68 -8.89 -17.37 -19.11
CA TRP A 68 -7.85 -18.27 -18.68
C TRP A 68 -8.36 -19.25 -17.61
N HIS A 69 -8.12 -20.52 -17.84
CA HIS A 69 -8.25 -21.55 -16.81
C HIS A 69 -6.90 -21.79 -16.18
N ILE A 70 -6.83 -21.61 -14.86
CA ILE A 70 -5.64 -21.84 -14.06
C ILE A 70 -5.80 -23.11 -13.24
N ASP A 71 -4.74 -23.89 -13.12
CA ASP A 71 -4.75 -25.06 -12.26
C ASP A 71 -4.71 -24.65 -10.77
N PRO A 72 -5.12 -25.55 -9.85
CA PRO A 72 -5.18 -25.24 -8.42
C PRO A 72 -3.82 -24.83 -7.81
N GLU A 73 -2.71 -25.36 -8.31
CA GLU A 73 -1.37 -25.03 -7.82
C GLU A 73 -1.00 -23.59 -8.19
N CYS A 74 -1.26 -23.21 -9.44
CA CYS A 74 -1.08 -21.84 -9.90
C CYS A 74 -1.98 -20.87 -9.13
N ALA A 75 -3.26 -21.20 -8.93
CA ALA A 75 -4.19 -20.38 -8.16
C ALA A 75 -3.69 -20.14 -6.73
N ALA A 76 -3.19 -21.21 -6.08
CA ALA A 76 -2.63 -21.13 -4.73
C ALA A 76 -1.38 -20.23 -4.68
N ARG A 77 -0.50 -20.35 -5.67
CA ARG A 77 0.70 -19.49 -5.77
C ARG A 77 0.33 -18.03 -5.96
N LEU A 78 -0.55 -17.71 -6.90
CA LEU A 78 -1.00 -16.33 -7.13
C LEU A 78 -1.64 -15.73 -5.88
N LYS A 79 -2.46 -16.51 -5.18
CA LYS A 79 -3.05 -16.08 -3.91
C LYS A 79 -1.98 -15.82 -2.86
N ALA A 80 -0.96 -16.66 -2.75
CA ALA A 80 0.16 -16.46 -1.81
C ALA A 80 0.96 -15.18 -2.15
N GLU A 81 1.25 -14.93 -3.43
CA GLU A 81 1.91 -13.71 -3.89
C GLU A 81 1.08 -12.45 -3.53
N GLN A 82 -0.24 -12.48 -3.72
CA GLN A 82 -1.15 -11.39 -3.33
C GLN A 82 -1.19 -11.19 -1.80
N GLN A 83 -1.15 -12.28 -1.03
CA GLN A 83 -1.08 -12.22 0.44
C GLN A 83 0.23 -11.60 0.91
N ASP A 84 1.35 -11.95 0.28
CA ASP A 84 2.65 -11.37 0.61
C ASP A 84 2.69 -9.88 0.25
N GLU A 85 2.18 -9.48 -0.92
CA GLU A 85 2.09 -8.07 -1.31
C GLU A 85 1.23 -7.26 -0.33
N MET A 86 0.04 -7.76 0.01
CA MET A 86 -0.82 -7.09 0.98
C MET A 86 -0.17 -7.02 2.37
N TRP A 87 0.54 -8.06 2.78
CA TRP A 87 1.29 -8.03 4.03
C TRP A 87 2.38 -6.94 4.04
N GLU A 88 3.08 -6.71 2.93
CA GLU A 88 4.03 -5.58 2.82
C GLU A 88 3.31 -4.23 2.97
N ARG A 89 2.12 -4.05 2.39
CA ARG A 89 1.31 -2.82 2.56
C ARG A 89 0.91 -2.60 4.03
N ILE A 90 0.46 -3.64 4.73
CA ILE A 90 0.11 -3.57 6.16
C ILE A 90 1.35 -3.21 7.01
N LYS A 91 2.51 -3.80 6.72
CA LYS A 91 3.78 -3.46 7.39
C LYS A 91 4.20 -2.02 7.12
N ALA A 92 4.03 -1.55 5.89
CA ALA A 92 4.34 -0.18 5.50
C ALA A 92 3.46 0.82 6.28
N LYS A 93 2.13 0.58 6.39
CA LYS A 93 1.23 1.42 7.21
C LYS A 93 1.65 1.46 8.67
N ARG A 94 1.98 0.32 9.27
CA ARG A 94 2.51 0.28 10.65
C ARG A 94 3.78 1.10 10.81
N TYR A 95 4.72 0.94 9.87
CA TYR A 95 5.99 1.65 9.90
C TYR A 95 5.82 3.16 9.72
N ASP A 96 4.90 3.54 8.85
CA ASP A 96 4.52 4.91 8.61
C ASP A 96 3.89 5.52 9.87
N ASN A 97 2.89 4.86 10.44
CA ASN A 97 2.20 5.32 11.63
C ASN A 97 3.15 5.59 12.81
N LEU A 98 4.17 4.76 12.96
CA LEU A 98 5.21 4.88 13.99
C LEU A 98 6.01 6.20 13.92
N ARG A 99 6.02 6.89 12.78
CA ARG A 99 6.80 8.11 12.51
C ARG A 99 5.98 9.39 12.48
N HIS A 100 4.66 9.28 12.57
CA HIS A 100 3.75 10.42 12.42
C HIS A 100 3.26 10.99 13.76
N GLY A 101 4.11 10.88 14.77
CA GLY A 101 3.94 11.57 16.05
C GLY A 101 3.26 10.74 17.13
N VAL A 102 3.36 11.25 18.36
CA VAL A 102 2.71 10.72 19.55
C VAL A 102 2.02 11.85 20.30
N TYR A 103 0.78 11.65 20.70
CA TYR A 103 0.01 12.64 21.45
C TYR A 103 0.18 12.45 22.95
N ILE A 104 0.59 13.52 23.66
CA ILE A 104 0.79 13.51 25.09
C ILE A 104 -0.30 14.33 25.77
N LYS A 105 -1.23 13.63 26.42
CA LYS A 105 -2.41 14.22 27.04
C LYS A 105 -2.09 15.21 28.15
N SER A 106 -1.03 14.98 28.91
CA SER A 106 -0.66 15.83 30.07
C SER A 106 -0.31 17.26 29.68
N VAL A 107 0.13 17.46 28.43
CA VAL A 107 0.49 18.78 27.89
C VAL A 107 -0.37 19.18 26.69
N GLY A 108 -1.22 18.29 26.18
CA GLY A 108 -2.11 18.54 25.04
C GLY A 108 -1.36 18.76 23.72
N LYS A 109 -0.24 18.07 23.51
CA LYS A 109 0.64 18.30 22.37
C LYS A 109 1.08 17.01 21.70
N TRP A 110 1.36 17.13 20.39
CA TRP A 110 1.98 16.08 19.58
C TRP A 110 3.49 16.25 19.52
N PHE A 111 4.19 15.15 19.67
CA PHE A 111 5.64 15.11 19.64
C PHE A 111 6.12 14.24 18.46
N GLN A 112 7.20 14.69 17.81
CA GLN A 112 7.83 14.00 16.69
C GLN A 112 8.30 12.61 17.13
N THR A 113 8.17 11.63 16.23
CA THR A 113 8.59 10.25 16.46
C THR A 113 9.48 9.70 15.35
N ASP A 114 10.07 10.57 14.55
CA ASP A 114 11.12 10.19 13.61
C ASP A 114 12.35 9.59 14.34
N ASP A 115 13.19 8.86 13.60
CA ASP A 115 14.29 8.09 14.20
C ASP A 115 15.30 8.99 14.97
N ALA A 116 15.54 10.20 14.47
CA ALA A 116 16.46 11.13 15.12
C ALA A 116 15.89 11.66 16.44
N THR A 117 14.61 12.02 16.45
CA THR A 117 13.93 12.52 17.66
C THR A 117 13.76 11.41 18.71
N ARG A 118 13.45 10.19 18.28
CA ARG A 118 13.41 9.02 19.17
C ARG A 118 14.73 8.81 19.91
N LEU A 119 15.86 8.95 19.20
CA LEU A 119 17.19 8.87 19.82
C LEU A 119 17.43 10.01 20.82
N GLN A 120 16.92 11.22 20.54
CA GLN A 120 16.99 12.35 21.49
C GLN A 120 16.25 12.03 22.80
N TYR A 121 15.03 11.49 22.72
CA TYR A 121 14.28 11.10 23.94
C TYR A 121 15.01 10.05 24.75
N LEU A 122 15.59 9.02 24.11
CA LEU A 122 16.38 8.01 24.79
C LEU A 122 17.61 8.63 25.48
N THR A 123 18.28 9.58 24.82
CA THR A 123 19.41 10.31 25.38
C THR A 123 18.98 11.14 26.59
N LEU A 124 17.88 11.90 26.49
CA LEU A 124 17.36 12.72 27.58
C LEU A 124 17.07 11.89 28.84
N ARG A 125 16.52 10.68 28.70
CA ARG A 125 16.26 9.79 29.83
C ARG A 125 17.51 9.40 30.63
N THR A 126 18.69 9.40 30.01
CA THR A 126 19.96 9.08 30.67
C THR A 126 20.53 10.25 31.48
N LEU A 127 20.02 11.47 31.28
CA LEU A 127 20.50 12.64 32.00
C LEU A 127 20.07 12.60 33.48
N PRO A 128 20.93 13.13 34.38
CA PRO A 128 20.60 13.24 35.79
C PRO A 128 19.45 14.23 36.01
N ASP A 129 18.66 14.06 37.07
CA ASP A 129 17.47 14.86 37.38
C ASP A 129 17.77 16.37 37.47
N LYS A 130 18.97 16.73 37.94
CA LYS A 130 19.44 18.14 38.00
C LYS A 130 19.56 18.82 36.63
N SER A 131 19.48 18.06 35.53
CA SER A 131 19.50 18.60 34.16
C SER A 131 18.12 19.05 33.72
N PHE A 132 17.09 18.84 34.53
CA PHE A 132 15.73 19.20 34.25
C PHE A 132 15.15 20.26 35.21
N PRO A 133 14.13 21.05 34.76
CA PRO A 133 13.64 21.10 33.37
C PRO A 133 14.72 21.56 32.41
N LEU A 134 14.55 21.30 31.10
CA LEU A 134 15.48 21.78 30.08
C LEU A 134 15.52 23.32 30.10
N LYS A 135 16.63 23.88 29.64
CA LYS A 135 16.80 25.35 29.56
C LYS A 135 16.15 25.97 28.35
N GLU A 136 16.02 25.17 27.29
CA GLU A 136 15.45 25.60 26.01
C GLU A 136 14.06 25.02 25.82
N PRO A 137 13.16 25.71 25.11
CA PRO A 137 11.84 25.21 24.77
C PRO A 137 11.93 24.00 23.81
N TRP A 138 10.93 23.16 23.82
CA TRP A 138 10.83 22.03 22.89
C TRP A 138 9.79 22.30 21.80
N ARG A 139 10.19 22.16 20.53
CA ARG A 139 9.30 22.33 19.38
C ARG A 139 8.40 21.10 19.22
N THR A 140 7.09 21.31 19.22
CA THR A 140 6.07 20.31 19.00
C THR A 140 5.63 20.23 17.53
N MET A 141 4.86 19.21 17.13
CA MET A 141 4.49 18.99 15.73
C MET A 141 3.56 20.05 15.16
N ASP A 142 2.76 20.71 15.99
CA ASP A 142 1.93 21.86 15.61
C ASP A 142 2.75 23.15 15.41
N ASN A 143 4.07 23.03 15.37
CA ASN A 143 5.02 24.12 15.19
C ASN A 143 4.95 25.20 16.30
N THR A 144 4.53 24.84 17.50
CA THR A 144 4.59 25.70 18.70
C THR A 144 5.70 25.24 19.63
N ASP A 145 6.10 26.12 20.56
CA ASP A 145 7.12 25.81 21.55
C ASP A 145 6.50 25.44 22.87
N LEU A 146 6.83 24.26 23.38
CA LEU A 146 6.57 23.89 24.77
C LEU A 146 7.61 24.61 25.66
N PRO A 147 7.17 25.44 26.61
CA PRO A 147 8.10 26.25 27.40
C PRO A 147 9.01 25.40 28.28
N PRO A 148 10.22 25.87 28.60
CA PRO A 148 11.26 25.10 29.29
C PRO A 148 10.80 24.47 30.61
N GLU A 149 9.99 25.14 31.39
CA GLU A 149 9.47 24.67 32.69
C GLU A 149 8.58 23.42 32.57
N LYS A 150 8.00 23.19 31.40
CA LYS A 150 7.24 21.97 31.07
C LYS A 150 8.10 20.85 30.52
N CYS A 151 9.32 21.14 30.10
CA CYS A 151 10.26 20.16 29.54
C CYS A 151 10.94 19.35 30.66
N THR A 152 10.15 18.62 31.43
CA THR A 152 10.59 17.85 32.59
C THR A 152 11.04 16.44 32.22
N LYS A 153 11.81 15.78 33.08
CA LYS A 153 12.18 14.38 32.91
C LYS A 153 10.94 13.48 32.81
N ALA A 154 9.94 13.72 33.65
CA ALA A 154 8.68 12.98 33.66
C ALA A 154 7.96 13.07 32.32
N LEU A 155 7.96 14.25 31.66
CA LEU A 155 7.40 14.41 30.32
C LEU A 155 8.10 13.52 29.30
N PHE A 156 9.43 13.50 29.26
CA PHE A 156 10.17 12.67 28.31
C PHE A 156 10.04 11.17 28.59
N GLU A 157 9.84 10.79 29.85
CA GLU A 157 9.48 9.42 30.21
C GLU A 157 8.08 9.06 29.72
N GLU A 158 7.10 9.96 29.89
CA GLU A 158 5.73 9.80 29.38
C GLU A 158 5.72 9.64 27.86
N ILE A 159 6.46 10.49 27.13
CA ILE A 159 6.60 10.40 25.66
C ILE A 159 7.09 9.00 25.26
N VAL A 160 8.18 8.52 25.86
CA VAL A 160 8.73 7.21 25.52
C VAL A 160 7.77 6.07 25.87
N MET A 161 7.09 6.15 27.01
CA MET A 161 6.09 5.14 27.40
C MET A 161 4.89 5.11 26.45
N GLN A 162 4.39 6.28 26.03
CA GLN A 162 3.29 6.35 25.07
C GLN A 162 3.73 5.83 23.69
N MET A 163 4.91 6.20 23.20
CA MET A 163 5.46 5.65 21.97
C MET A 163 5.52 4.12 21.97
N VAL A 164 5.96 3.53 23.10
CA VAL A 164 6.02 2.06 23.23
C VAL A 164 4.60 1.47 23.26
N ALA A 165 3.66 2.12 23.94
CA ALA A 165 2.26 1.67 23.99
C ALA A 165 1.62 1.67 22.59
N ASP A 166 1.80 2.76 21.84
CA ASP A 166 1.26 2.91 20.47
C ASP A 166 1.91 1.88 19.51
N GLU A 167 3.22 1.70 19.60
CA GLU A 167 3.95 0.69 18.80
C GLU A 167 3.44 -0.73 19.06
N MET A 168 3.16 -1.06 20.32
CA MET A 168 2.61 -2.37 20.69
C MET A 168 1.17 -2.53 20.20
N ALA A 169 0.34 -1.49 20.30
CA ALA A 169 -1.02 -1.49 19.79
C ALA A 169 -1.03 -1.72 18.27
N ASP A 170 -0.24 -0.96 17.52
CA ASP A 170 -0.12 -1.08 16.06
C ASP A 170 0.48 -2.43 15.63
N PHE A 171 1.42 -2.98 16.41
CA PHE A 171 1.93 -4.33 16.17
C PHE A 171 0.83 -5.40 16.30
N HIS A 172 -0.01 -5.30 17.33
CA HIS A 172 -1.14 -6.21 17.51
C HIS A 172 -2.19 -6.03 16.42
N ASN A 173 -2.46 -4.77 16.02
CA ASN A 173 -3.38 -4.47 14.94
C ASN A 173 -2.90 -5.04 13.60
N ALA A 174 -1.62 -4.87 13.27
CA ALA A 174 -1.04 -5.46 12.06
C ALA A 174 -1.18 -6.99 12.04
N LYS A 175 -0.98 -7.67 13.20
CA LYS A 175 -1.20 -9.13 13.30
C LYS A 175 -2.66 -9.52 13.10
N ARG A 176 -3.60 -8.73 13.64
CA ARG A 176 -5.04 -8.92 13.43
C ARG A 176 -5.38 -8.83 11.95
N HIS A 177 -4.91 -7.77 11.28
CA HIS A 177 -5.11 -7.56 9.84
C HIS A 177 -4.50 -8.69 9.01
N ARG A 178 -3.28 -9.13 9.35
CA ARG A 178 -2.66 -10.27 8.67
C ARG A 178 -3.51 -11.53 8.77
N ALA A 179 -4.01 -11.85 9.96
CA ALA A 179 -4.83 -13.05 10.17
C ALA A 179 -6.13 -13.01 9.37
N ALA A 180 -6.79 -11.84 9.31
CA ALA A 180 -8.02 -11.65 8.54
C ALA A 180 -7.76 -11.67 7.03
N MET A 181 -6.71 -10.98 6.55
CA MET A 181 -6.31 -10.95 5.15
C MET A 181 -5.99 -12.33 4.58
N LEU A 182 -5.34 -13.21 5.37
CA LEU A 182 -5.05 -14.58 4.95
C LEU A 182 -6.31 -15.42 4.71
N GLN A 183 -7.46 -15.05 5.28
CA GLN A 183 -8.76 -15.68 5.06
C GLN A 183 -9.56 -15.05 3.92
N ALA A 184 -9.13 -13.88 3.42
CA ALA A 184 -9.83 -13.19 2.35
C ALA A 184 -9.79 -13.99 1.03
N GLU A 185 -10.88 -13.93 0.27
CA GLU A 185 -10.94 -14.49 -1.09
C GLU A 185 -10.06 -13.69 -2.04
N HIS A 186 -10.09 -12.35 -1.92
CA HIS A 186 -9.31 -11.39 -2.70
C HIS A 186 -8.36 -10.61 -1.78
N PRO A 187 -7.14 -11.11 -1.51
CA PRO A 187 -6.22 -10.51 -0.55
C PRO A 187 -5.86 -9.06 -0.84
N LEU A 188 -5.72 -8.67 -2.12
CA LEU A 188 -5.37 -7.31 -2.51
C LEU A 188 -6.50 -6.28 -2.31
N GLU A 189 -7.74 -6.74 -2.13
CA GLU A 189 -8.91 -5.89 -1.85
C GLU A 189 -9.21 -5.79 -0.35
N TYR A 190 -8.39 -6.46 0.49
CA TYR A 190 -8.60 -6.45 1.93
C TYR A 190 -8.41 -5.05 2.51
N ASP A 191 -9.43 -4.55 3.21
CA ASP A 191 -9.37 -3.27 3.91
C ASP A 191 -8.66 -3.42 5.27
N TYR A 192 -7.56 -2.69 5.43
CA TYR A 192 -6.75 -2.65 6.65
C TYR A 192 -6.70 -1.24 7.26
N SER A 193 -7.68 -0.39 6.99
CA SER A 193 -7.69 1.01 7.42
C SER A 193 -7.97 1.21 8.92
N ASP A 194 -8.65 0.25 9.58
CA ASP A 194 -9.14 0.40 10.95
C ASP A 194 -8.14 -0.01 12.04
N GLY A 195 -8.37 0.50 13.25
CA GLY A 195 -7.72 0.03 14.48
C GLY A 195 -6.28 0.48 14.70
N TRP A 196 -5.74 1.37 13.87
CA TRP A 196 -4.43 1.98 14.09
C TRP A 196 -4.49 3.05 15.16
N THR A 197 -3.37 3.29 15.84
CA THR A 197 -3.25 4.41 16.75
C THR A 197 -3.35 5.73 15.99
N ALA A 198 -3.85 6.78 16.64
CA ALA A 198 -3.93 8.10 16.04
C ALA A 198 -2.53 8.63 15.69
N ASN A 199 -2.41 9.31 14.56
CA ASN A 199 -1.21 10.02 14.15
C ASN A 199 -1.54 11.50 13.85
N PHE A 200 -0.50 12.32 13.77
CA PHE A 200 -0.66 13.76 13.61
C PHE A 200 -1.33 14.16 12.30
N ASP A 201 -1.05 13.46 11.20
CA ASP A 201 -1.52 13.82 9.86
C ASP A 201 -2.99 13.40 9.61
N GLU A 202 -3.49 12.43 10.37
CA GLU A 202 -4.85 11.89 10.23
C GLU A 202 -5.86 12.54 11.19
N GLN A 203 -5.45 13.60 11.91
CA GLN A 203 -6.37 14.31 12.80
C GLN A 203 -7.46 15.05 12.01
N PRO A 204 -8.72 15.00 12.44
CA PRO A 204 -9.75 15.87 11.90
C PRO A 204 -9.36 17.34 12.17
N ALA A 205 -9.44 18.19 11.14
CA ALA A 205 -9.07 19.61 11.20
C ALA A 205 -9.76 20.40 12.34
N ALA A 206 -10.85 19.87 12.91
CA ALA A 206 -11.58 20.49 14.03
C ALA A 206 -10.82 20.45 15.37
N GLU A 207 -9.90 19.51 15.59
CA GLU A 207 -9.15 19.43 16.85
C GLU A 207 -7.94 20.38 16.89
N LEU A 208 -7.51 20.86 15.73
CA LEU A 208 -6.40 21.82 15.62
C LEU A 208 -6.80 23.26 15.98
N GLU A 209 -8.09 23.61 15.91
CA GLU A 209 -8.57 24.96 16.22
C GLU A 209 -8.81 25.19 17.73
N GLU A 210 -9.12 24.15 18.52
CA GLU A 210 -9.34 24.30 19.97
C GLU A 210 -8.05 24.51 20.78
N VAL A 211 -6.87 24.23 20.22
CA VAL A 211 -5.58 24.39 20.89
C VAL A 211 -4.99 25.79 20.68
N SER A 212 -5.61 26.62 19.82
CA SER A 212 -5.12 27.97 19.47
C SER A 212 -5.88 29.12 20.15
N GLN A 213 -6.70 28.85 21.19
CA GLN A 213 -7.38 29.89 22.00
C GLN A 213 -6.81 29.95 23.44
#